data_2ef1d7ed2a9bcd82f660540f444b06e2
#
_entry.id   2ef1d7ed2a9bcd82f660540f444b06e2
#
_cell.length_a   1.000
_cell.length_b   1.000
_cell.length_c   1.000
_cell.angle_alpha   90.00
_cell.angle_beta   90.00
_cell.angle_gamma   90.00
#
_symmetry.space_group_name_H-M   'P 1'
#
loop_
_entity.id
_entity.type
_entity.pdbx_description
1 polymer ?
#
loop_
_entity_poly.entity_id
_entity_poly.type
_entity_poly.pdbx_seq_one_letter_code
_entity_poly.pdbx_strand_id
1 'polypeptide(L)'
;AQCLVGSEMCIRDRADTPAGEVQKYDLLVLGSSTWGAGELQDDWYGFLDQLKAQDLSGKKVALFGCGDSGSYPDTFCDAVGLIYDGLQQSGCTFVGAYAPEGYDETGSLVCRGGKFVGLAVDESAPDKTDRRVAAWCEQIKNE
;
A
#
# COMPACT_ATOMS: atom_id res chain seq x y z
N ALA A 1 -8.60 0.74 8.72
CA ALA A 1 -7.76 -0.18 9.48
C ALA A 1 -6.62 0.59 10.14
N GLN A 2 -6.41 0.34 11.43
CA GLN A 2 -5.38 1.01 12.21
C GLN A 2 -4.26 0.04 12.55
N CYS A 3 -3.05 0.36 12.12
CA CYS A 3 -1.87 -0.41 12.42
C CYS A 3 -0.94 0.43 13.28
N LEU A 4 -0.87 0.14 14.57
CA LEU A 4 -0.01 0.87 15.51
C LEU A 4 1.41 0.34 15.43
N VAL A 5 2.33 1.20 15.02
CA VAL A 5 3.77 0.90 15.03
C VAL A 5 4.49 2.04 15.73
N GLY A 6 5.13 1.75 16.86
CA GLY A 6 5.78 2.75 17.68
C GLY A 6 4.87 3.43 18.71
N SER A 7 5.31 4.55 19.27
CA SER A 7 4.64 5.26 20.35
C SER A 7 3.52 6.19 19.87
N GLU A 8 3.53 6.57 18.60
CA GLU A 8 2.51 7.42 17.99
C GLU A 8 2.12 6.92 16.60
N MET A 9 0.82 6.90 16.35
CA MET A 9 0.27 6.70 15.03
C MET A 9 -0.58 7.91 14.65
N CYS A 10 -0.29 8.49 13.48
CA CYS A 10 -1.10 9.54 12.89
C CYS A 10 -1.74 9.02 11.60
N ILE A 11 -3.07 9.02 11.57
CA ILE A 11 -3.82 8.78 10.33
C ILE A 11 -4.06 10.13 9.68
N ARG A 12 -3.69 10.23 8.40
CA ARG A 12 -3.86 11.45 7.61
C ARG A 12 -4.64 11.15 6.34
N ASP A 13 -5.57 12.01 6.04
CA ASP A 13 -6.23 12.00 4.74
C ASP A 13 -5.27 12.51 3.68
N ARG A 14 -5.18 11.82 2.57
CA ARG A 14 -4.28 12.16 1.47
C ARG A 14 -4.61 13.55 0.89
N ALA A 15 -5.90 13.86 0.73
CA ALA A 15 -6.33 15.11 0.12
C ALA A 15 -5.85 16.36 0.88
N ASP A 16 -5.75 16.26 2.21
CA ASP A 16 -5.46 17.39 3.09
C ASP A 16 -4.03 17.40 3.66
N THR A 17 -3.20 16.42 3.28
CA THR A 17 -1.87 16.27 3.88
C THR A 17 -0.76 16.66 2.91
N PRO A 18 0.07 17.67 3.24
CA PRO A 18 1.26 17.98 2.44
C PRO A 18 2.26 16.83 2.44
N ALA A 19 2.90 16.58 1.30
CA ALA A 19 3.89 15.51 1.17
C ALA A 19 5.08 15.65 2.14
N GLY A 20 5.46 16.86 2.50
CA GLY A 20 6.54 17.13 3.47
C GLY A 20 6.29 16.58 4.88
N GLU A 21 5.03 16.31 5.24
CA GLU A 21 4.70 15.71 6.53
C GLU A 21 5.33 14.32 6.74
N VAL A 22 5.64 13.60 5.66
CA VAL A 22 6.26 12.27 5.73
C VAL A 22 7.63 12.30 6.41
N GLN A 23 8.32 13.44 6.40
CA GLN A 23 9.63 13.57 7.04
C GLN A 23 9.59 13.40 8.57
N LYS A 24 8.42 13.55 9.19
CA LYS A 24 8.24 13.41 10.64
C LYS A 24 8.17 11.95 11.11
N TYR A 25 8.08 11.01 10.19
CA TYR A 25 7.84 9.59 10.52
C TYR A 25 8.94 8.70 9.96
N ASP A 26 9.24 7.61 10.68
CA ASP A 26 10.22 6.59 10.26
C ASP A 26 9.56 5.47 9.45
N LEU A 27 8.29 5.17 9.73
CA LEU A 27 7.47 4.23 9.01
C LEU A 27 6.26 4.93 8.39
N LEU A 28 6.12 4.79 7.09
CA LEU A 28 4.97 5.28 6.35
C LEU A 28 4.10 4.10 5.94
N VAL A 29 2.81 4.18 6.23
CA VAL A 29 1.82 3.22 5.74
C VAL A 29 0.92 3.95 4.75
N LEU A 30 1.08 3.63 3.48
CA LEU A 30 0.45 4.34 2.37
C LEU A 30 -0.60 3.43 1.71
N GLY A 31 -1.77 3.98 1.48
CA GLY A 31 -2.86 3.20 0.90
C GLY A 31 -3.69 3.96 -0.12
N SER A 32 -4.20 3.23 -1.12
CA SER A 32 -5.11 3.73 -2.13
C SER A 32 -6.06 2.63 -2.58
N SER A 33 -7.32 2.99 -2.85
CA SER A 33 -8.22 2.14 -3.62
C SER A 33 -7.79 2.12 -5.09
N THR A 34 -8.11 1.05 -5.79
CA THR A 34 -7.92 0.95 -7.24
C THR A 34 -9.22 1.38 -7.92
N TRP A 35 -9.14 2.39 -8.78
CA TRP A 35 -10.26 2.95 -9.52
C TRP A 35 -10.15 2.62 -11.01
N GLY A 36 -11.29 2.69 -11.70
CA GLY A 36 -11.34 2.49 -13.15
C GLY A 36 -10.67 1.19 -13.60
N ALA A 37 -9.79 1.28 -14.56
CA ALA A 37 -9.05 0.16 -15.12
C ALA A 37 -7.63 0.02 -14.51
N GLY A 38 -7.53 0.04 -13.18
CA GLY A 38 -6.25 -0.10 -12.49
C GLY A 38 -5.61 1.24 -12.11
N GLU A 39 -6.42 2.26 -11.89
CA GLU A 39 -5.94 3.62 -11.63
C GLU A 39 -5.87 3.93 -10.15
N LEU A 40 -4.94 4.84 -9.79
CA LEU A 40 -4.92 5.46 -8.46
C LEU A 40 -6.16 6.33 -8.26
N GLN A 41 -6.56 6.49 -7.00
CA GLN A 41 -7.52 7.53 -6.63
C GLN A 41 -6.95 8.91 -7.02
N ASP A 42 -7.81 9.80 -7.52
CA ASP A 42 -7.40 11.05 -8.17
C ASP A 42 -6.43 11.90 -7.34
N ASP A 43 -6.66 12.03 -6.04
CA ASP A 43 -5.80 12.82 -5.15
C ASP A 43 -4.38 12.26 -5.02
N TRP A 44 -4.17 10.99 -5.38
CA TRP A 44 -2.87 10.35 -5.28
C TRP A 44 -1.88 10.79 -6.36
N TYR A 45 -2.35 11.15 -7.55
CA TYR A 45 -1.43 11.49 -8.65
C TYR A 45 -0.52 12.66 -8.29
N GLY A 46 -1.08 13.79 -7.85
CA GLY A 46 -0.28 14.94 -7.42
C GLY A 46 0.58 14.66 -6.20
N PHE A 47 0.05 13.89 -5.25
CA PHE A 47 0.80 13.54 -4.04
C PHE A 47 1.95 12.59 -4.32
N LEU A 48 1.77 11.60 -5.17
CA LEU A 48 2.84 10.68 -5.55
C LEU A 48 4.00 11.42 -6.21
N ASP A 49 3.70 12.39 -7.09
CA ASP A 49 4.73 13.23 -7.69
C ASP A 49 5.49 14.05 -6.64
N GLN A 50 4.80 14.57 -5.64
CA GLN A 50 5.43 15.27 -4.52
C GLN A 50 6.25 14.33 -3.63
N LEU A 51 5.77 13.10 -3.38
CA LEU A 51 6.53 12.09 -2.62
C LEU A 51 7.81 11.67 -3.33
N LYS A 52 7.79 11.53 -4.65
CA LYS A 52 8.98 11.22 -5.45
C LYS A 52 10.08 12.27 -5.28
N ALA A 53 9.72 13.51 -4.98
CA ALA A 53 10.65 14.60 -4.75
C ALA A 53 11.20 14.63 -3.31
N GLN A 54 10.64 13.84 -2.39
CA GLN A 54 11.12 13.74 -1.01
C GLN A 54 12.25 12.71 -0.92
N ASP A 55 13.18 12.97 -0.01
CA ASP A 55 14.19 11.98 0.36
C ASP A 55 13.59 11.05 1.43
N LEU A 56 13.34 9.81 1.05
CA LEU A 56 12.80 8.78 1.95
C LEU A 56 13.88 7.79 2.42
N SER A 57 15.15 8.14 2.26
CA SER A 57 16.28 7.31 2.71
C SER A 57 16.19 7.03 4.21
N GLY A 58 16.37 5.77 4.58
CA GLY A 58 16.25 5.33 5.97
C GLY A 58 14.82 5.14 6.49
N LYS A 59 13.82 5.46 5.68
CA LYS A 59 12.42 5.25 6.03
C LYS A 59 11.91 3.91 5.52
N LYS A 60 11.02 3.30 6.27
CA LYS A 60 10.28 2.10 5.86
C LYS A 60 8.93 2.51 5.27
N VAL A 61 8.53 1.85 4.20
CA VAL A 61 7.24 2.09 3.53
C VAL A 61 6.49 0.78 3.41
N ALA A 62 5.31 0.72 4.00
CA ALA A 62 4.37 -0.37 3.86
C ALA A 62 3.18 0.11 3.02
N LEU A 63 2.72 -0.71 2.10
CA LEU A 63 1.66 -0.35 1.16
C LEU A 63 0.41 -1.21 1.39
N PHE A 64 -0.75 -0.61 1.22
CA PHE A 64 -2.01 -1.37 1.20
C PHE A 64 -2.98 -0.78 0.19
N GLY A 65 -3.98 -1.55 -0.17
CA GLY A 65 -5.03 -1.06 -1.06
C GLY A 65 -6.22 -1.97 -1.08
N CYS A 66 -7.30 -1.50 -1.68
CA CYS A 66 -8.54 -2.22 -1.84
C CYS A 66 -8.82 -2.46 -3.32
N GLY A 67 -9.42 -3.60 -3.62
CA GLY A 67 -9.88 -3.94 -4.94
C GLY A 67 -10.91 -5.07 -4.88
N ASP A 68 -11.41 -5.46 -6.03
CA ASP A 68 -12.37 -6.57 -6.19
C ASP A 68 -11.80 -7.57 -7.20
N SER A 69 -11.24 -8.65 -6.70
CA SER A 69 -10.61 -9.67 -7.54
C SER A 69 -11.63 -10.44 -8.40
N GLY A 70 -12.88 -10.51 -7.91
CA GLY A 70 -13.96 -11.19 -8.64
C GLY A 70 -14.42 -10.43 -9.88
N SER A 71 -14.50 -9.09 -9.78
CA SER A 71 -14.98 -8.25 -10.88
C SER A 71 -13.86 -7.73 -11.78
N TYR A 72 -12.68 -7.49 -11.21
CA TYR A 72 -11.54 -6.87 -11.90
C TYR A 72 -10.23 -7.62 -11.65
N PRO A 73 -10.14 -8.89 -12.07
CA PRO A 73 -8.97 -9.72 -11.77
C PRO A 73 -7.67 -9.18 -12.37
N ASP A 74 -7.70 -8.66 -13.59
CA ASP A 74 -6.50 -8.21 -14.29
C ASP A 74 -5.87 -6.93 -13.70
N THR A 75 -6.65 -6.16 -12.96
CA THR A 75 -6.23 -4.88 -12.38
C THR A 75 -6.38 -4.84 -10.85
N PHE A 76 -6.53 -6.00 -10.22
CA PHE A 76 -6.73 -6.14 -8.79
C PHE A 76 -5.62 -5.45 -7.99
N CYS A 77 -6.00 -4.43 -7.22
CA CYS A 77 -5.08 -3.62 -6.41
C CYS A 77 -3.89 -3.01 -7.17
N ASP A 78 -4.05 -2.73 -8.46
CA ASP A 78 -3.01 -2.11 -9.29
C ASP A 78 -2.51 -0.78 -8.74
N ALA A 79 -3.37 -0.01 -8.05
CA ALA A 79 -2.98 1.24 -7.41
C ALA A 79 -1.80 1.06 -6.44
N VAL A 80 -1.76 -0.06 -5.71
CA VAL A 80 -0.63 -0.39 -4.81
C VAL A 80 0.65 -0.58 -5.61
N GLY A 81 0.57 -1.29 -6.74
CA GLY A 81 1.70 -1.47 -7.65
C GLY A 81 2.20 -0.15 -8.24
N LEU A 82 1.30 0.77 -8.57
CA LEU A 82 1.67 2.09 -9.09
C LEU A 82 2.42 2.94 -8.04
N ILE A 83 1.99 2.90 -6.77
CA ILE A 83 2.71 3.57 -5.68
C ILE A 83 4.10 2.93 -5.49
N TYR A 84 4.16 1.61 -5.50
CA TYR A 84 5.41 0.86 -5.38
C TYR A 84 6.40 1.28 -6.47
N ASP A 85 5.98 1.25 -7.72
CA ASP A 85 6.83 1.65 -8.85
C ASP A 85 7.26 3.11 -8.77
N GLY A 86 6.35 3.99 -8.35
CA GLY A 86 6.62 5.42 -8.20
C GLY A 86 7.67 5.75 -7.15
N LEU A 87 7.82 4.93 -6.10
CA LEU A 87 8.75 5.18 -4.99
C LEU A 87 10.06 4.38 -5.08
N GLN A 88 10.31 3.65 -6.17
CA GLN A 88 11.55 2.87 -6.34
C GLN A 88 12.84 3.69 -6.21
N GLN A 89 12.79 4.95 -6.63
CA GLN A 89 13.94 5.85 -6.62
C GLN A 89 14.03 6.73 -5.37
N SER A 90 13.09 6.58 -4.43
CA SER A 90 13.01 7.46 -3.24
C SER A 90 14.02 7.15 -2.15
N GLY A 91 14.70 6.01 -2.23
CA GLY A 91 15.63 5.54 -1.21
C GLY A 91 14.97 4.83 -0.03
N CYS A 92 13.65 4.65 -0.03
CA CYS A 92 12.96 3.96 1.05
C CYS A 92 13.20 2.44 1.01
N THR A 93 12.95 1.79 2.15
CA THR A 93 12.91 0.33 2.25
C THR A 93 11.44 -0.12 2.31
N PHE A 94 11.00 -0.91 1.33
CA PHE A 94 9.64 -1.47 1.34
C PHE A 94 9.56 -2.63 2.33
N VAL A 95 8.50 -2.62 3.14
CA VAL A 95 8.16 -3.68 4.09
C VAL A 95 6.71 -4.13 3.87
N GLY A 96 6.33 -5.26 4.42
CA GLY A 96 4.95 -5.74 4.35
C GLY A 96 4.60 -6.48 3.05
N ALA A 97 5.59 -6.93 2.29
CA ALA A 97 5.35 -7.86 1.18
C ALA A 97 4.91 -9.23 1.72
N TYR A 98 3.95 -9.88 1.07
CA TYR A 98 3.48 -11.18 1.54
C TYR A 98 3.08 -12.10 0.37
N ALA A 99 3.02 -13.41 0.65
CA ALA A 99 2.58 -14.39 -0.33
C ALA A 99 1.07 -14.30 -0.55
N PRO A 100 0.59 -14.34 -1.80
CA PRO A 100 -0.83 -14.17 -2.12
C PRO A 100 -1.67 -15.43 -1.89
N GLU A 101 -1.48 -16.11 -0.78
CA GLU A 101 -2.26 -17.29 -0.44
C GLU A 101 -3.73 -16.96 -0.26
N GLY A 102 -4.60 -17.75 -0.89
CA GLY A 102 -6.04 -17.56 -0.82
C GLY A 102 -6.57 -16.40 -1.68
N TYR A 103 -5.77 -15.93 -2.63
CA TYR A 103 -6.19 -15.04 -3.70
C TYR A 103 -6.22 -15.80 -5.02
N ASP A 104 -7.21 -15.53 -5.84
CA ASP A 104 -7.36 -16.15 -7.16
C ASP A 104 -6.51 -15.41 -8.21
N GLU A 105 -6.25 -14.12 -8.01
CA GLU A 105 -5.50 -13.28 -8.95
C GLU A 105 -4.10 -12.98 -8.45
N THR A 106 -3.12 -13.24 -9.30
CA THR A 106 -1.70 -12.98 -9.04
C THR A 106 -0.98 -12.27 -10.19
N GLY A 107 -1.70 -11.93 -11.26
CA GLY A 107 -1.13 -11.33 -12.47
C GLY A 107 -1.15 -9.81 -12.50
N SER A 108 -1.77 -9.14 -11.53
CA SER A 108 -1.87 -7.69 -11.46
C SER A 108 -0.57 -7.01 -11.00
N LEU A 109 -0.53 -5.68 -11.09
CA LEU A 109 0.67 -4.89 -10.74
C LEU A 109 1.07 -5.00 -9.26
N VAL A 110 0.16 -5.38 -8.37
CA VAL A 110 0.48 -5.58 -6.96
C VAL A 110 1.40 -6.79 -6.75
N CYS A 111 1.43 -7.73 -7.69
CA CYS A 111 2.25 -8.94 -7.60
C CYS A 111 3.62 -8.74 -8.26
N ARG A 112 4.68 -8.97 -7.52
CA ARG A 112 6.06 -8.91 -8.01
C ARG A 112 6.83 -10.14 -7.52
N GLY A 113 7.33 -10.95 -8.45
CA GLY A 113 8.13 -12.13 -8.10
C GLY A 113 7.37 -13.17 -7.27
N GLY A 114 6.07 -13.31 -7.48
CA GLY A 114 5.22 -14.26 -6.75
C GLY A 114 4.77 -13.79 -5.37
N LYS A 115 5.04 -12.53 -5.03
CA LYS A 115 4.56 -11.91 -3.78
C LYS A 115 3.83 -10.61 -4.07
N PHE A 116 2.88 -10.27 -3.23
CA PHE A 116 2.27 -8.94 -3.23
C PHE A 116 3.22 -7.95 -2.54
N VAL A 117 3.36 -6.76 -3.12
CA VAL A 117 4.23 -5.71 -2.58
C VAL A 117 3.65 -5.02 -1.36
N GLY A 118 2.41 -5.30 -1.02
CA GLY A 118 1.70 -4.75 0.13
C GLY A 118 0.42 -5.53 0.39
N LEU A 119 -0.35 -5.10 1.38
CA LEU A 119 -1.64 -5.71 1.72
C LEU A 119 -2.68 -5.39 0.66
N ALA A 120 -3.23 -6.40 0.02
CA ALA A 120 -4.36 -6.29 -0.88
C ALA A 120 -5.64 -6.72 -0.15
N VAL A 121 -6.54 -5.77 0.08
CA VAL A 121 -7.86 -6.02 0.65
C VAL A 121 -8.83 -6.32 -0.48
N ASP A 122 -9.45 -7.48 -0.42
CA ASP A 122 -10.32 -7.98 -1.48
C ASP A 122 -11.79 -7.85 -1.07
N GLU A 123 -12.53 -6.99 -1.75
CA GLU A 123 -13.95 -6.77 -1.51
C GLU A 123 -14.82 -7.97 -1.87
N SER A 124 -14.32 -8.88 -2.71
CA SER A 124 -15.00 -10.13 -3.04
C SER A 124 -14.86 -11.19 -1.94
N ALA A 125 -13.98 -10.97 -0.96
CA ALA A 125 -13.75 -11.89 0.16
C ALA A 125 -13.70 -11.14 1.51
N PRO A 126 -14.77 -10.44 1.90
CA PRO A 126 -14.76 -9.57 3.09
C PRO A 126 -14.56 -10.33 4.41
N ASP A 127 -14.90 -11.61 4.48
CA ASP A 127 -14.70 -12.46 5.63
C ASP A 127 -13.21 -12.70 5.97
N LYS A 128 -12.32 -12.51 5.00
CA LYS A 128 -10.87 -12.69 5.19
C LYS A 128 -10.13 -11.41 5.60
N THR A 129 -10.77 -10.26 5.49
CA THR A 129 -10.13 -8.94 5.65
C THR A 129 -9.51 -8.76 7.04
N ASP A 130 -10.28 -8.96 8.10
CA ASP A 130 -9.79 -8.71 9.47
C ASP A 130 -8.57 -9.55 9.81
N ARG A 131 -8.57 -10.81 9.43
CA ARG A 131 -7.45 -11.73 9.67
C ARG A 131 -6.21 -11.31 8.87
N ARG A 132 -6.39 -10.93 7.61
CA ARG A 132 -5.29 -10.49 6.75
C ARG A 132 -4.66 -9.19 7.26
N VAL A 133 -5.49 -8.23 7.67
CA VAL A 133 -5.03 -6.96 8.25
C VAL A 133 -4.24 -7.22 9.53
N ALA A 134 -4.78 -8.02 10.46
CA ALA A 134 -4.11 -8.32 11.72
C ALA A 134 -2.75 -9.00 11.51
N ALA A 135 -2.68 -10.00 10.64
CA ALA A 135 -1.43 -10.70 10.33
C ALA A 135 -0.41 -9.76 9.68
N TRP A 136 -0.85 -8.91 8.76
CA TRP A 136 0.03 -7.95 8.10
C TRP A 136 0.56 -6.89 9.07
N CYS A 137 -0.27 -6.40 9.98
CA CYS A 137 0.17 -5.46 11.03
C CYS A 137 1.25 -6.05 11.92
N GLU A 138 1.11 -7.31 12.32
CA GLU A 138 2.16 -7.99 13.09
C GLU A 138 3.43 -8.18 12.27
N GLN A 139 3.32 -8.48 10.99
CA GLN A 139 4.46 -8.61 10.10
C GLN A 139 5.26 -7.30 10.01
N ILE A 140 4.61 -6.18 9.71
CA ILE A 140 5.33 -4.90 9.55
C ILE A 140 5.94 -4.35 10.83
N LYS A 141 5.41 -4.73 12.00
CA LYS A 141 6.03 -4.41 13.30
C LYS A 141 7.39 -5.09 13.49
N ASN A 142 7.57 -6.26 12.88
CA ASN A 142 8.76 -7.09 13.04
C ASN A 142 9.78 -6.91 11.91
N GLU A 143 9.44 -6.19 10.87
CA GLU A 143 10.33 -5.85 9.76
C GLU A 143 10.98 -4.48 9.96
#